data_8b89b74343b26591f62dee32edd67c59
#
_entry.id   8b89b74343b26591f62dee32edd67c59
#
_cell.length_a   1.000
_cell.length_b   1.000
_cell.length_c   1.000
_cell.angle_alpha   90.00
_cell.angle_beta   90.00
_cell.angle_gamma   90.00
#
_symmetry.space_group_name_H-M   'P 1'
#
loop_
_entity.id
_entity.type
_entity.pdbx_description
1 polymer ?
#
loop_
_entity_poly.entity_id
_entity_poly.type
_entity_poly.pdbx_seq_one_letter_code
_entity_poly.pdbx_strand_id
1 'polypeptide(L)'
;MRADLDIIQEWIPAGSRVLDLGCGNGELLAWLRDHKQVSGYGLEIDPDNIAACIDKGVNVIEQNLDLGLGNFASDSFDMVVMTQALQAVHYPDKLMKEMLRVGRQCIITFPNFGHWRCRWYLASKGRMPVSCLLYTSPSPRDCS
;
A
#
# COMPACT_ATOMS: atom_id res chain seq x y z
N MET A 1 -1.73 -13.64 -9.70
CA MET A 1 -1.42 -12.59 -8.72
C MET A 1 -0.46 -11.58 -9.32
N ARG A 2 -0.50 -10.36 -8.87
CA ARG A 2 0.33 -9.30 -9.43
C ARG A 2 1.82 -9.59 -9.22
N ALA A 3 2.62 -9.21 -10.20
CA ALA A 3 4.06 -9.43 -10.13
C ALA A 3 4.76 -8.61 -9.03
N ASP A 4 4.13 -7.53 -8.60
CA ASP A 4 4.69 -6.67 -7.56
C ASP A 4 4.65 -7.32 -6.17
N LEU A 5 3.93 -8.41 -5.99
CA LEU A 5 3.90 -9.13 -4.72
C LEU A 5 5.27 -9.65 -4.31
N ASP A 6 6.09 -10.03 -5.29
CA ASP A 6 7.43 -10.53 -4.99
C ASP A 6 8.27 -9.47 -4.26
N ILE A 7 8.03 -8.20 -4.56
CA ILE A 7 8.72 -7.10 -3.91
C ILE A 7 8.12 -6.82 -2.55
N ILE A 8 6.80 -6.70 -2.50
CA ILE A 8 6.10 -6.31 -1.27
C ILE A 8 6.32 -7.34 -0.18
N GLN A 9 6.24 -8.63 -0.52
CA GLN A 9 6.36 -9.68 0.49
C GLN A 9 7.73 -9.67 1.18
N GLU A 10 8.77 -9.24 0.50
CA GLU A 10 10.08 -9.15 1.11
C GLU A 10 10.16 -8.07 2.17
N TRP A 11 9.37 -7.01 2.00
CA TRP A 11 9.40 -5.86 2.89
C TRP A 11 8.39 -5.95 4.02
N ILE A 12 7.42 -6.85 3.94
CA ILE A 12 6.39 -6.98 4.97
C ILE A 12 6.67 -8.24 5.80
N PRO A 13 7.09 -8.07 7.05
CA PRO A 13 7.33 -9.23 7.91
C PRO A 13 6.03 -10.00 8.18
N ALA A 14 6.16 -11.31 8.34
CA ALA A 14 5.02 -12.14 8.72
C ALA A 14 4.44 -11.67 10.06
N GLY A 15 3.12 -11.71 10.17
CA GLY A 15 2.44 -11.30 11.39
C GLY A 15 2.30 -9.80 11.58
N SER A 16 2.71 -9.00 10.61
CA SER A 16 2.62 -7.54 10.69
C SER A 16 1.18 -7.03 10.69
N ARG A 17 0.98 -5.83 11.23
CA ARG A 17 -0.25 -5.08 11.04
C ARG A 17 -0.05 -4.13 9.87
N VAL A 18 -0.88 -4.26 8.85
CA VAL A 18 -0.74 -3.53 7.59
C VAL A 18 -1.99 -2.70 7.31
N LEU A 19 -1.78 -1.44 6.92
CA LEU A 19 -2.84 -0.58 6.42
C LEU A 19 -2.58 -0.33 4.94
N ASP A 20 -3.54 -0.69 4.10
CA ASP A 20 -3.43 -0.56 2.64
C ASP A 20 -4.32 0.59 2.17
N LEU A 21 -3.70 1.66 1.72
CA LEU A 21 -4.40 2.86 1.29
C LEU A 21 -4.84 2.70 -0.18
N GLY A 22 -6.15 2.70 -0.40
CA GLY A 22 -6.69 2.41 -1.72
C GLY A 22 -6.55 0.94 -2.05
N CYS A 23 -7.10 0.08 -1.20
CA CYS A 23 -6.84 -1.36 -1.28
C CYS A 23 -7.52 -2.05 -2.47
N GLY A 24 -8.32 -1.34 -3.25
CA GLY A 24 -9.02 -1.95 -4.37
C GLY A 24 -9.93 -3.07 -3.90
N ASN A 25 -9.89 -4.18 -4.62
CA ASN A 25 -10.73 -5.33 -4.29
C ASN A 25 -10.21 -6.19 -3.14
N GLY A 26 -9.12 -5.78 -2.48
CA GLY A 26 -8.60 -6.48 -1.32
C GLY A 26 -7.70 -7.66 -1.63
N GLU A 27 -7.28 -7.83 -2.87
CA GLU A 27 -6.48 -8.98 -3.28
C GLU A 27 -5.14 -9.06 -2.54
N LEU A 28 -4.45 -7.94 -2.40
CA LEU A 28 -3.17 -7.91 -1.69
C LEU A 28 -3.34 -8.29 -0.22
N LEU A 29 -4.30 -7.68 0.46
CA LEU A 29 -4.52 -7.97 1.87
C LEU A 29 -4.97 -9.41 2.11
N ALA A 30 -5.78 -9.95 1.22
CA ALA A 30 -6.19 -11.35 1.31
C ALA A 30 -4.98 -12.28 1.18
N TRP A 31 -4.13 -12.00 0.21
CA TRP A 31 -2.92 -12.79 0.00
C TRP A 31 -1.99 -12.73 1.22
N LEU A 32 -1.77 -11.53 1.75
CA LEU A 32 -0.90 -11.34 2.93
C LEU A 32 -1.47 -12.05 4.16
N ARG A 33 -2.78 -12.02 4.34
CA ARG A 33 -3.44 -12.75 5.42
C ARG A 33 -3.19 -14.25 5.30
N ASP A 34 -3.35 -14.78 4.10
CA ASP A 34 -3.30 -16.22 3.89
C ASP A 34 -1.88 -16.79 3.90
N HIS A 35 -0.90 -15.99 3.47
CA HIS A 35 0.46 -16.46 3.28
C HIS A 35 1.45 -15.94 4.30
N LYS A 36 1.15 -14.81 4.95
CA LYS A 36 2.08 -14.18 5.89
C LYS A 36 1.43 -13.86 7.23
N GLN A 37 0.22 -14.30 7.46
CA GLN A 37 -0.51 -14.07 8.73
C GLN A 37 -0.58 -12.59 9.09
N VAL A 38 -0.74 -11.74 8.10
CA VAL A 38 -0.85 -10.30 8.28
C VAL A 38 -2.25 -9.94 8.76
N SER A 39 -2.31 -9.03 9.74
CA SER A 39 -3.57 -8.41 10.14
C SER A 39 -3.70 -7.12 9.35
N GLY A 40 -4.62 -7.09 8.40
CA GLY A 40 -4.71 -5.98 7.47
C GLY A 40 -6.02 -5.22 7.53
N TYR A 41 -5.94 -3.92 7.27
CA TYR A 41 -7.10 -3.07 7.02
C TYR A 41 -6.88 -2.32 5.72
N GLY A 42 -7.93 -2.21 4.92
CA GLY A 42 -7.88 -1.45 3.69
C GLY A 42 -8.76 -0.21 3.77
N LEU A 43 -8.34 0.87 3.12
CA LEU A 43 -9.17 2.05 2.91
C LEU A 43 -9.55 2.09 1.44
N GLU A 44 -10.83 2.28 1.17
CA GLU A 44 -11.37 2.27 -0.18
C GLU A 44 -12.63 3.12 -0.23
N ILE A 45 -12.95 3.72 -1.37
CA ILE A 45 -14.19 4.49 -1.54
C ILE A 45 -15.12 3.91 -2.59
N ASP A 46 -14.62 3.06 -3.47
CA ASP A 46 -15.44 2.46 -4.51
C ASP A 46 -16.32 1.36 -3.92
N PRO A 47 -17.65 1.49 -4.00
CA PRO A 47 -18.55 0.50 -3.40
C PRO A 47 -18.36 -0.92 -3.93
N ASP A 48 -18.03 -1.07 -5.20
CA ASP A 48 -17.81 -2.40 -5.79
C ASP A 48 -16.56 -3.05 -5.20
N ASN A 49 -15.51 -2.26 -5.01
CA ASN A 49 -14.29 -2.75 -4.38
C ASN A 49 -14.52 -3.10 -2.92
N ILE A 50 -15.28 -2.27 -2.20
CA ILE A 50 -15.62 -2.55 -0.82
C ILE A 50 -16.39 -3.86 -0.70
N ALA A 51 -17.37 -4.08 -1.58
CA ALA A 51 -18.11 -5.34 -1.59
C ALA A 51 -17.20 -6.53 -1.85
N ALA A 52 -16.27 -6.40 -2.78
CA ALA A 52 -15.31 -7.46 -3.07
C ALA A 52 -14.40 -7.76 -1.87
N CYS A 53 -13.98 -6.72 -1.14
CA CYS A 53 -13.21 -6.91 0.10
C CYS A 53 -14.00 -7.68 1.14
N ILE A 54 -15.26 -7.32 1.33
CA ILE A 54 -16.13 -8.00 2.28
C ILE A 54 -16.29 -9.48 1.90
N ASP A 55 -16.47 -9.75 0.62
CA ASP A 55 -16.60 -11.14 0.14
C ASP A 55 -15.35 -11.96 0.40
N LYS A 56 -14.17 -11.33 0.39
CA LYS A 56 -12.92 -12.02 0.69
C LYS A 56 -12.61 -12.10 2.19
N GLY A 57 -13.45 -11.49 3.02
CA GLY A 57 -13.19 -11.43 4.45
C GLY A 57 -12.10 -10.44 4.82
N VAL A 58 -11.79 -9.50 3.94
CA VAL A 58 -10.80 -8.45 4.20
C VAL A 58 -11.46 -7.31 4.96
N ASN A 59 -10.81 -6.84 6.02
CA ASN A 59 -11.28 -5.68 6.76
C ASN A 59 -11.10 -4.43 5.90
N VAL A 60 -12.18 -3.74 5.63
CA VAL A 60 -12.15 -2.54 4.80
C VAL A 60 -12.95 -1.43 5.46
N ILE A 61 -12.45 -0.20 5.33
CA ILE A 61 -13.09 1.01 5.84
C ILE A 61 -13.33 1.92 4.65
N GLU A 62 -14.55 2.41 4.53
CA GLU A 62 -14.87 3.41 3.50
C GLU A 62 -14.29 4.75 3.94
N GLN A 63 -13.26 5.20 3.26
CA GLN A 63 -12.57 6.44 3.63
C GLN A 63 -11.90 7.07 2.42
N ASN A 64 -12.08 8.38 2.29
CA ASN A 64 -11.42 9.18 1.27
C ASN A 64 -10.04 9.56 1.78
N LEU A 65 -9.01 9.21 1.03
CA LEU A 65 -7.61 9.48 1.41
C LEU A 65 -7.29 10.97 1.49
N ASP A 66 -8.02 11.81 0.76
CA ASP A 66 -7.82 13.27 0.82
C ASP A 66 -8.18 13.85 2.18
N LEU A 67 -8.96 13.13 2.98
CA LEU A 67 -9.31 13.56 4.33
C LEU A 67 -8.23 13.19 5.35
N GLY A 68 -7.18 12.54 4.93
CA GLY A 68 -6.07 12.16 5.80
C GLY A 68 -6.36 10.91 6.63
N LEU A 69 -5.51 10.68 7.61
CA LEU A 69 -5.54 9.49 8.46
C LEU A 69 -5.71 9.85 9.94
N GLY A 70 -6.40 10.96 10.22
CA GLY A 70 -6.56 11.46 11.58
C GLY A 70 -7.30 10.51 12.52
N ASN A 71 -8.06 9.57 11.96
CA ASN A 71 -8.77 8.56 12.74
C ASN A 71 -7.89 7.39 13.19
N PHE A 72 -6.61 7.40 12.80
CA PHE A 72 -5.67 6.35 13.20
C PHE A 72 -4.61 6.95 14.14
N ALA A 73 -4.26 6.21 15.17
CA ALA A 73 -3.23 6.63 16.10
C ALA A 73 -1.84 6.50 15.49
N SER A 74 -0.89 7.29 16.00
CA SER A 74 0.50 7.17 15.59
C SER A 74 1.04 5.79 15.93
N ASP A 75 1.83 5.24 15.02
CA ASP A 75 2.47 3.93 15.19
C ASP A 75 1.48 2.78 15.40
N SER A 76 0.24 2.94 14.94
CA SER A 76 -0.77 1.90 15.09
C SER A 76 -0.61 0.74 14.11
N PHE A 77 0.21 0.91 13.08
CA PHE A 77 0.50 -0.13 12.10
C PHE A 77 2.01 -0.31 11.94
N ASP A 78 2.41 -1.54 11.66
CA ASP A 78 3.81 -1.83 11.35
C ASP A 78 4.18 -1.34 9.97
N MET A 79 3.24 -1.44 9.04
CA MET A 79 3.47 -1.07 7.65
C MET A 79 2.24 -0.39 7.08
N VAL A 80 2.42 0.74 6.42
CA VAL A 80 1.38 1.38 5.61
C VAL A 80 1.80 1.29 4.15
N VAL A 81 0.90 0.81 3.30
CA VAL A 81 1.19 0.54 1.89
C VAL A 81 0.28 1.38 1.02
N MET A 82 0.85 2.00 0.00
CA MET A 82 0.06 2.69 -1.02
C MET A 82 0.62 2.34 -2.39
N THR A 83 -0.09 1.46 -3.10
CA THR A 83 0.45 0.89 -4.33
C THR A 83 -0.11 1.48 -5.61
N GLN A 84 -1.32 2.01 -5.59
CA GLN A 84 -1.96 2.48 -6.82
C GLN A 84 -2.80 3.74 -6.65
N ALA A 85 -2.78 4.32 -5.48
CA ALA A 85 -3.70 5.41 -5.16
C ALA A 85 -3.07 6.79 -5.15
N LEU A 86 -1.74 6.90 -5.26
CA LEU A 86 -1.07 8.19 -5.10
C LEU A 86 -1.55 9.23 -6.11
N GLN A 87 -1.76 8.82 -7.34
CA GLN A 87 -2.19 9.74 -8.40
C GLN A 87 -3.66 10.15 -8.28
N ALA A 88 -4.41 9.47 -7.43
CA ALA A 88 -5.81 9.81 -7.19
C ALA A 88 -6.00 10.76 -6.02
N VAL A 89 -4.94 11.10 -5.29
CA VAL A 89 -5.03 12.01 -4.16
C VAL A 89 -4.60 13.41 -4.57
N HIS A 90 -5.22 14.41 -3.94
CA HIS A 90 -4.97 15.81 -4.26
C HIS A 90 -3.82 16.40 -3.44
N TYR A 91 -3.52 15.80 -2.29
CA TYR A 91 -2.50 16.30 -1.36
C TYR A 91 -1.53 15.18 -0.97
N PRO A 92 -0.73 14.70 -1.94
CA PRO A 92 0.12 13.52 -1.67
C PRO A 92 1.17 13.77 -0.60
N ASP A 93 1.70 14.98 -0.50
CA ASP A 93 2.68 15.31 0.51
C ASP A 93 2.12 15.22 1.92
N LYS A 94 0.89 15.69 2.11
CA LYS A 94 0.21 15.59 3.41
C LYS A 94 -0.09 14.15 3.76
N LEU A 95 -0.53 13.38 2.77
CA LEU A 95 -0.84 11.97 2.99
C LEU A 95 0.42 11.19 3.36
N MET A 96 1.54 11.47 2.70
CA MET A 96 2.79 10.78 3.00
C MET A 96 3.26 11.05 4.42
N LYS A 97 3.09 12.27 4.91
CA LYS A 97 3.40 12.58 6.30
C LYS A 97 2.52 11.79 7.27
N GLU A 98 1.24 11.68 6.96
CA GLU A 98 0.32 10.89 7.77
C GLU A 98 0.64 9.40 7.72
N MET A 99 1.05 8.90 6.57
CA MET A 99 1.49 7.51 6.45
C MET A 99 2.66 7.22 7.38
N LEU A 100 3.65 8.12 7.42
CA LEU A 100 4.82 7.96 8.29
C LEU A 100 4.47 8.15 9.77
N ARG A 101 3.41 8.88 10.07
CA ARG A 101 2.93 9.00 11.44
C ARG A 101 2.24 7.72 11.90
N VAL A 102 1.36 7.18 11.08
CA VAL A 102 0.52 6.02 11.42
C VAL A 102 1.29 4.72 11.36
N GLY A 103 2.17 4.57 10.39
CA GLY A 103 2.97 3.38 10.20
C GLY A 103 4.42 3.58 10.64
N ARG A 104 5.00 2.50 11.13
CA ARG A 104 6.44 2.52 11.45
C ARG A 104 7.27 2.59 10.19
N GLN A 105 6.79 1.93 9.14
CA GLN A 105 7.39 1.98 7.81
C GLN A 105 6.29 2.12 6.78
N CYS A 106 6.64 2.61 5.61
CA CYS A 106 5.70 2.80 4.51
C CYS A 106 6.28 2.26 3.22
N ILE A 107 5.42 1.65 2.41
CA ILE A 107 5.79 1.24 1.05
C ILE A 107 4.93 2.07 0.09
N ILE A 108 5.58 2.78 -0.81
CA ILE A 108 4.89 3.65 -1.76
C ILE A 108 5.37 3.30 -3.16
N THR A 109 4.43 3.18 -4.08
CA THR A 109 4.74 2.95 -5.49
C THR A 109 4.44 4.20 -6.29
N PHE A 110 5.40 4.62 -7.08
CA PHE A 110 5.23 5.73 -8.02
C PHE A 110 5.28 5.17 -9.44
N PRO A 111 4.27 5.48 -10.28
CA PRO A 111 4.33 5.08 -11.68
C PRO A 111 5.41 5.88 -12.40
N ASN A 112 6.04 5.26 -13.38
CA ASN A 112 6.99 5.92 -14.25
C ASN A 112 6.32 6.14 -15.60
N PHE A 113 5.84 7.33 -15.83
CA PHE A 113 5.04 7.64 -17.01
C PHE A 113 5.82 7.36 -18.31
N GLY A 114 5.11 6.85 -19.30
CA GLY A 114 5.69 6.50 -20.59
C GLY A 114 6.37 5.14 -20.63
N HIS A 115 6.46 4.46 -19.51
CA HIS A 115 7.07 3.14 -19.40
C HIS A 115 6.22 2.26 -18.49
N TRP A 116 6.44 0.95 -18.59
CA TRP A 116 5.79 -0.03 -17.73
C TRP A 116 6.55 -0.20 -16.42
N ARG A 117 7.14 0.86 -15.91
CA ARG A 117 8.00 0.82 -14.73
C ARG A 117 7.33 1.49 -13.56
N CYS A 118 7.57 0.92 -12.40
CA CYS A 118 7.18 1.53 -11.14
C CYS A 118 8.40 1.62 -10.24
N ARG A 119 8.46 2.63 -9.43
CA ARG A 119 9.45 2.74 -8.38
C ARG A 119 8.79 2.46 -7.05
N TRP A 120 9.42 1.59 -6.31
CA TRP A 120 8.97 1.20 -4.99
C TRP A 120 9.89 1.80 -3.95
N TYR A 121 9.31 2.41 -2.94
CA TYR A 121 10.06 3.04 -1.88
C TYR A 121 9.63 2.48 -0.54
N LEU A 122 10.61 2.10 0.26
CA LEU A 122 10.43 1.76 1.66
C LEU A 122 10.96 2.93 2.47
N ALA A 123 10.13 3.51 3.31
CA ALA A 123 10.47 4.67 4.11
C ALA A 123 10.16 4.40 5.57
N SER A 124 10.91 5.02 6.47
CA SER A 124 10.64 4.96 7.89
C SER A 124 10.75 6.34 8.51
N LYS A 125 10.26 6.47 9.75
CA LYS A 125 10.20 7.75 10.44
C LYS A 125 11.55 8.43 10.52
N GLY A 126 11.54 9.75 10.34
CA GLY A 126 12.72 10.58 10.49
C GLY A 126 13.76 10.41 9.40
N ARG A 127 13.42 9.72 8.34
CA ARG A 127 14.33 9.46 7.23
C ARG A 127 13.66 9.66 5.90
N MET A 128 14.47 10.02 4.92
CA MET A 128 14.08 9.86 3.52
C MET A 128 13.97 8.37 3.21
N PRO A 129 13.40 7.99 2.06
CA PRO A 129 13.26 6.57 1.73
C PRO A 129 14.57 5.82 1.91
N VAL A 130 14.52 4.73 2.70
CA VAL A 130 15.71 3.95 3.03
C VAL A 130 16.04 2.93 1.96
N SER A 131 15.06 2.55 1.16
CA SER A 131 15.25 1.62 0.06
C SER A 131 14.47 2.10 -1.14
N CYS A 132 15.07 1.97 -2.29
CA CYS A 132 14.42 2.31 -3.54
C CYS A 132 14.69 1.16 -4.50
N LEU A 133 13.63 0.58 -5.01
CA LEU A 133 13.71 -0.50 -5.96
C LEU A 133 13.00 -0.10 -7.23
N LEU A 134 13.72 -0.11 -8.33
CA LEU A 134 13.11 0.10 -9.63
C LEU A 134 12.50 -1.20 -10.07
N TYR A 135 11.19 -1.22 -10.16
CA TYR A 135 10.47 -2.39 -10.60
C TYR A 135 9.87 -2.13 -11.97
N THR A 136 10.04 -3.07 -12.86
CA THR A 136 9.37 -3.03 -14.16
C THR A 136 8.18 -3.96 -14.12
N SER A 137 7.09 -3.52 -14.75
CA SER A 137 5.94 -4.38 -14.92
C SER A 137 6.37 -5.64 -15.70
N PRO A 138 5.62 -6.74 -15.62
CA PRO A 138 6.00 -7.98 -16.28
C PRO A 138 5.98 -7.96 -17.79
N SER A 139 5.96 -6.81 -18.41
CA SER A 139 6.10 -6.71 -19.86
C SER A 139 7.48 -7.22 -20.26
N PRO A 140 7.59 -8.05 -21.29
CA PRO A 140 8.87 -8.64 -21.66
C PRO A 140 9.98 -7.65 -21.99
N ARG A 141 9.64 -6.44 -22.37
CA ARG A 141 10.65 -5.46 -22.76
C ARG A 141 11.10 -4.55 -21.62
N ASP A 142 10.61 -4.75 -20.43
CA ASP A 142 10.84 -3.84 -19.31
C ASP A 142 11.68 -4.44 -18.22
N CYS A 143 12.64 -5.20 -18.58
CA CYS A 143 13.43 -5.98 -17.63
C CYS A 143 14.59 -5.22 -17.03
N SER A 144 14.61 -3.95 -17.07
CA SER A 144 15.73 -3.19 -16.54
C SER A 144 15.41 -2.45 -15.27
#